data_d3aab3b391451ff2618fa8e4041eb5a5
#
_entry.id   d3aab3b391451ff2618fa8e4041eb5a5
#
_cell.length_a   1.000
_cell.length_b   1.000
_cell.length_c   1.000
_cell.angle_alpha   90.00
_cell.angle_beta   90.00
_cell.angle_gamma   90.00
#
_symmetry.space_group_name_H-M   'P 1'
#
loop_
_entity.id
_entity.type
_entity.pdbx_description
1 polymer ?
#
loop_
_entity_poly.entity_id
_entity_poly.type
_entity_poly.pdbx_seq_one_letter_code
_entity_poly.pdbx_strand_id
1 'polypeptide(L)'
;LLDGKKDEMAAFDVFFRRVPNKGGYAIMAGLDKVISYIENLHFGEKELRYFKRAGFKDEYIEYLKNFKFTGTIKAIPDGTPVFPNEPLITVVAPIIEAQIIETAILSLVNGAMEHATGARRIIEATPKGVGVMEFGSRRADGTEAAIDASLYGMMAGCVGTSNDLAADMVDKVGLGTMAHSDIESYPDELTAFKAFAKTYPENCILLVDTYDTLRSGIPNAIKTYKWMEENGIP
;
A
#
# COMPACT_ATOMS: atom_id res chain seq x y z
N LEU A 1 -3.37 -6.99 35.29
CA LEU A 1 -3.50 -5.81 36.16
C LEU A 1 -3.88 -6.24 37.58
N LEU A 2 -5.00 -6.93 37.77
CA LEU A 2 -5.50 -7.34 39.09
C LEU A 2 -4.55 -8.37 39.77
N ASP A 3 -3.85 -9.19 39.02
CA ASP A 3 -2.89 -10.18 39.55
C ASP A 3 -1.49 -9.59 39.79
N GLY A 4 -1.32 -8.27 39.69
CA GLY A 4 -0.05 -7.58 39.94
C GLY A 4 1.00 -7.73 38.84
N LYS A 5 0.66 -8.35 37.71
CA LYS A 5 1.62 -8.67 36.63
C LYS A 5 1.82 -7.57 35.58
N LYS A 6 1.06 -6.48 35.66
CA LYS A 6 1.03 -5.45 34.61
C LYS A 6 2.40 -4.86 34.28
N ASP A 7 3.27 -4.77 35.27
CA ASP A 7 4.60 -4.16 35.16
C ASP A 7 5.72 -5.20 34.88
N GLU A 8 5.38 -6.51 34.78
CA GLU A 8 6.34 -7.53 34.41
C GLU A 8 6.82 -7.28 32.98
N MET A 9 8.14 -7.20 32.78
CA MET A 9 8.73 -6.97 31.46
C MET A 9 8.63 -8.23 30.60
N ALA A 10 8.19 -8.06 29.36
CA ALA A 10 8.08 -9.11 28.36
C ALA A 10 8.79 -8.69 27.06
N ALA A 11 9.27 -9.67 26.30
CA ALA A 11 9.78 -9.49 24.95
C ALA A 11 8.91 -10.29 23.97
N PHE A 12 8.35 -9.61 23.00
CA PHE A 12 7.50 -10.18 21.94
C PHE A 12 8.15 -9.97 20.60
N ASP A 13 8.29 -11.04 19.81
CA ASP A 13 8.84 -11.00 18.48
C ASP A 13 7.75 -11.15 17.43
N VAL A 14 7.73 -10.23 16.47
CA VAL A 14 6.98 -10.36 15.22
C VAL A 14 7.84 -11.14 14.24
N PHE A 15 7.31 -12.22 13.69
CA PHE A 15 7.96 -13.02 12.66
C PHE A 15 6.92 -13.69 11.78
N PHE A 16 7.31 -14.16 10.61
CA PHE A 16 6.45 -15.01 9.76
C PHE A 16 7.01 -16.42 9.63
N ARG A 17 6.12 -17.39 9.44
CA ARG A 17 6.48 -18.83 9.44
C ARG A 17 6.80 -19.35 8.04
N ARG A 18 6.19 -18.77 7.02
CA ARG A 18 6.30 -19.25 5.62
C ARG A 18 6.25 -18.08 4.67
N VAL A 19 7.10 -18.13 3.65
CA VAL A 19 7.01 -17.15 2.55
C VAL A 19 5.80 -17.52 1.69
N PRO A 20 4.90 -16.54 1.37
CA PRO A 20 3.78 -16.77 0.47
C PRO A 20 4.26 -17.27 -0.91
N ASN A 21 3.41 -18.07 -1.58
CA ASN A 21 3.64 -18.53 -2.96
C ASN A 21 4.97 -19.25 -3.19
N LYS A 22 5.50 -19.94 -2.17
CA LYS A 22 6.79 -20.66 -2.24
C LYS A 22 7.97 -19.78 -2.66
N GLY A 23 7.91 -18.49 -2.39
CA GLY A 23 9.02 -17.57 -2.63
C GLY A 23 10.20 -17.83 -1.70
N GLY A 24 11.37 -17.28 -2.03
CA GLY A 24 12.59 -17.45 -1.25
C GLY A 24 12.71 -16.48 -0.07
N TYR A 25 12.02 -15.33 -0.11
CA TYR A 25 12.11 -14.23 0.85
C TYR A 25 10.81 -13.42 0.91
N ALA A 26 10.70 -12.55 1.89
CA ALA A 26 9.74 -11.46 1.93
C ALA A 26 10.47 -10.10 2.05
N ILE A 27 9.76 -9.01 1.80
CA ILE A 27 10.29 -7.66 2.00
C ILE A 27 9.67 -7.10 3.28
N MET A 28 10.52 -6.68 4.23
CA MET A 28 10.06 -5.97 5.42
C MET A 28 9.35 -4.68 5.03
N ALA A 29 8.17 -4.44 5.58
CA ALA A 29 7.37 -3.25 5.32
C ALA A 29 6.36 -2.98 6.45
N GLY A 30 5.97 -1.71 6.62
CA GLY A 30 4.93 -1.28 7.55
C GLY A 30 5.45 -0.77 8.88
N LEU A 31 6.75 -0.58 9.04
CA LEU A 31 7.33 -0.08 10.29
C LEU A 31 6.88 1.36 10.60
N ASP A 32 6.77 2.20 9.60
CA ASP A 32 6.26 3.56 9.72
C ASP A 32 4.84 3.61 10.30
N LYS A 33 3.96 2.71 9.84
CA LYS A 33 2.60 2.57 10.37
C LYS A 33 2.57 2.03 11.80
N VAL A 34 3.44 1.08 12.11
CA VAL A 34 3.57 0.55 13.48
C VAL A 34 3.99 1.66 14.43
N ILE A 35 4.98 2.45 14.07
CA ILE A 35 5.45 3.58 14.89
C ILE A 35 4.32 4.60 15.05
N SER A 36 3.70 5.05 13.95
CA SER A 36 2.60 5.99 13.99
C SER A 36 1.42 5.50 14.83
N TYR A 37 1.06 4.22 14.70
CA TYR A 37 0.00 3.61 15.51
C TYR A 37 0.32 3.69 17.01
N ILE A 38 1.53 3.30 17.41
CA ILE A 38 1.92 3.26 18.83
C ILE A 38 2.03 4.66 19.42
N GLU A 39 2.60 5.61 18.70
CA GLU A 39 2.76 7.01 19.14
C GLU A 39 1.41 7.71 19.33
N ASN A 40 0.40 7.33 18.53
CA ASN A 40 -0.93 7.93 18.57
C ASN A 40 -1.96 7.07 19.34
N LEU A 41 -1.57 5.92 19.87
CA LEU A 41 -2.48 5.01 20.54
C LEU A 41 -3.02 5.64 21.84
N HIS A 42 -4.31 5.87 21.86
CA HIS A 42 -5.05 6.34 23.02
C HIS A 42 -6.46 5.75 23.02
N PHE A 43 -7.10 5.71 24.17
CA PHE A 43 -8.47 5.24 24.31
C PHE A 43 -9.36 6.41 24.69
N GLY A 44 -10.21 6.83 23.75
CA GLY A 44 -11.16 7.92 23.95
C GLY A 44 -12.44 7.47 24.71
N GLU A 45 -13.33 8.40 24.98
CA GLU A 45 -14.58 8.12 25.70
C GLU A 45 -15.45 7.03 25.02
N LYS A 46 -15.41 6.93 23.71
CA LYS A 46 -16.18 5.93 22.94
C LYS A 46 -15.69 4.52 23.25
N GLU A 47 -14.39 4.31 23.21
CA GLU A 47 -13.72 3.05 23.51
C GLU A 47 -13.91 2.66 24.98
N LEU A 48 -13.73 3.60 25.89
CA LEU A 48 -13.92 3.37 27.34
C LEU A 48 -15.37 2.99 27.66
N ARG A 49 -16.37 3.62 27.05
CA ARG A 49 -17.79 3.23 27.18
C ARG A 49 -18.04 1.82 26.63
N TYR A 50 -17.39 1.46 25.53
CA TYR A 50 -17.49 0.10 24.97
C TYR A 50 -16.94 -0.94 25.95
N PHE A 51 -15.75 -0.72 26.51
CA PHE A 51 -15.14 -1.65 27.48
C PHE A 51 -16.00 -1.79 28.75
N LYS A 52 -16.58 -0.71 29.25
CA LYS A 52 -17.50 -0.76 30.36
C LYS A 52 -18.73 -1.63 30.05
N ARG A 53 -19.34 -1.43 28.89
CA ARG A 53 -20.48 -2.24 28.43
C ARG A 53 -20.11 -3.71 28.20
N ALA A 54 -18.88 -3.99 27.80
CA ALA A 54 -18.33 -5.33 27.61
C ALA A 54 -17.98 -6.03 28.94
N GLY A 55 -18.14 -5.37 30.08
CA GLY A 55 -17.93 -5.96 31.41
C GLY A 55 -16.50 -5.90 31.93
N PHE A 56 -15.63 -5.08 31.31
CA PHE A 56 -14.29 -4.87 31.85
C PHE A 56 -14.35 -4.15 33.20
N LYS A 57 -13.40 -4.47 34.08
CA LYS A 57 -13.33 -3.91 35.43
C LYS A 57 -12.92 -2.43 35.37
N ASP A 58 -13.45 -1.65 36.35
CA ASP A 58 -13.19 -0.20 36.37
C ASP A 58 -11.70 0.14 36.51
N GLU A 59 -10.91 -0.67 37.22
CA GLU A 59 -9.47 -0.49 37.35
C GLU A 59 -8.73 -0.62 35.97
N TYR A 60 -9.22 -1.52 35.11
CA TYR A 60 -8.65 -1.68 33.77
C TYR A 60 -9.07 -0.53 32.83
N ILE A 61 -10.30 -0.05 32.97
CA ILE A 61 -10.80 1.10 32.21
C ILE A 61 -10.02 2.37 32.57
N GLU A 62 -9.74 2.59 33.87
CA GLU A 62 -8.93 3.73 34.32
C GLU A 62 -7.45 3.61 33.83
N TYR A 63 -6.91 2.40 33.78
CA TYR A 63 -5.60 2.15 33.18
C TYR A 63 -5.59 2.53 31.70
N LEU A 64 -6.57 2.08 30.92
CA LEU A 64 -6.67 2.38 29.48
C LEU A 64 -6.86 3.88 29.21
N LYS A 65 -7.62 4.59 30.03
CA LYS A 65 -7.81 6.04 29.90
C LYS A 65 -6.50 6.83 29.96
N ASN A 66 -5.54 6.33 30.73
CA ASN A 66 -4.22 6.94 30.91
C ASN A 66 -3.11 6.18 30.15
N PHE A 67 -3.50 5.30 29.22
CA PHE A 67 -2.57 4.44 28.53
C PHE A 67 -1.51 5.25 27.77
N LYS A 68 -0.27 4.85 27.93
CA LYS A 68 0.89 5.27 27.13
C LYS A 68 1.82 4.07 26.95
N PHE A 69 2.31 3.87 25.76
CA PHE A 69 3.34 2.88 25.53
C PHE A 69 4.68 3.41 26.07
N THR A 70 5.32 2.62 26.91
CA THR A 70 6.60 2.97 27.57
C THR A 70 7.75 2.04 27.19
N GLY A 71 7.45 1.02 26.38
CA GLY A 71 8.40 0.01 25.96
C GLY A 71 9.40 0.50 24.91
N THR A 72 10.23 -0.42 24.44
CA THR A 72 11.20 -0.22 23.37
C THR A 72 10.87 -1.15 22.21
N ILE A 73 11.02 -0.64 20.99
CA ILE A 73 10.87 -1.39 19.76
C ILE A 73 12.21 -1.43 19.03
N LYS A 74 12.62 -2.63 18.62
CA LYS A 74 13.74 -2.85 17.70
C LYS A 74 13.17 -3.50 16.45
N ALA A 75 13.51 -3.01 15.28
CA ALA A 75 12.96 -3.52 14.03
C ALA A 75 14.01 -3.55 12.91
N ILE A 76 13.77 -4.45 11.95
CA ILE A 76 14.48 -4.44 10.66
C ILE A 76 13.87 -3.30 9.83
N PRO A 77 14.72 -2.47 9.15
CA PRO A 77 14.22 -1.39 8.31
C PRO A 77 13.34 -1.87 7.15
N ASP A 78 12.33 -1.07 6.79
CA ASP A 78 11.50 -1.31 5.61
C ASP A 78 12.35 -1.41 4.33
N GLY A 79 11.92 -2.22 3.38
CA GLY A 79 12.65 -2.52 2.14
C GLY A 79 13.70 -3.63 2.27
N THR A 80 14.01 -4.12 3.46
CA THR A 80 15.00 -5.18 3.69
C THR A 80 14.42 -6.56 3.32
N PRO A 81 15.14 -7.41 2.54
CA PRO A 81 14.77 -8.82 2.39
C PRO A 81 14.92 -9.58 3.71
N VAL A 82 13.88 -10.34 4.08
CA VAL A 82 13.79 -11.08 5.34
C VAL A 82 13.31 -12.51 5.10
N PHE A 83 13.61 -13.40 6.06
CA PHE A 83 13.37 -14.82 5.94
C PHE A 83 12.47 -15.37 7.07
N PRO A 84 11.84 -16.55 6.89
CA PRO A 84 10.99 -17.14 7.92
C PRO A 84 11.71 -17.34 9.26
N ASN A 85 10.97 -17.13 10.34
CA ASN A 85 11.42 -17.32 11.74
C ASN A 85 12.52 -16.35 12.20
N GLU A 86 12.82 -15.30 11.44
CA GLU A 86 13.65 -14.20 11.91
C GLU A 86 12.78 -13.18 12.66
N PRO A 87 13.23 -12.64 13.83
CA PRO A 87 12.56 -11.52 14.47
C PRO A 87 12.61 -10.27 13.58
N LEU A 88 11.45 -9.83 13.11
CA LEU A 88 11.31 -8.62 12.29
C LEU A 88 11.18 -7.36 13.14
N ILE A 89 10.38 -7.49 14.20
CA ILE A 89 10.19 -6.46 15.23
C ILE A 89 10.23 -7.16 16.57
N THR A 90 11.05 -6.66 17.48
CA THR A 90 11.07 -7.08 18.88
C THR A 90 10.51 -5.94 19.74
N VAL A 91 9.45 -6.22 20.48
CA VAL A 91 8.84 -5.31 21.45
C VAL A 91 9.26 -5.74 22.85
N VAL A 92 9.94 -4.87 23.58
CA VAL A 92 10.28 -5.06 25.00
C VAL A 92 9.52 -4.04 25.82
N ALA A 93 8.51 -4.48 26.57
CA ALA A 93 7.58 -3.61 27.28
C ALA A 93 6.98 -4.31 28.50
N PRO A 94 6.32 -3.57 29.42
CA PRO A 94 5.40 -4.17 30.37
C PRO A 94 4.40 -5.07 29.64
N ILE A 95 4.17 -6.27 30.16
CA ILE A 95 3.39 -7.31 29.47
C ILE A 95 2.01 -6.82 29.01
N ILE A 96 1.35 -5.99 29.81
CA ILE A 96 0.04 -5.44 29.50
C ILE A 96 0.10 -4.53 28.26
N GLU A 97 1.15 -3.74 28.11
CA GLU A 97 1.35 -2.86 26.97
C GLU A 97 1.65 -3.67 25.70
N ALA A 98 2.55 -4.66 25.81
CA ALA A 98 2.89 -5.55 24.69
C ALA A 98 1.66 -6.30 24.16
N GLN A 99 0.80 -6.82 25.05
CA GLN A 99 -0.43 -7.51 24.68
C GLN A 99 -1.46 -6.58 24.00
N ILE A 100 -1.57 -5.33 24.43
CA ILE A 100 -2.52 -4.36 23.84
C ILE A 100 -2.18 -4.06 22.37
N ILE A 101 -0.91 -3.94 22.05
CA ILE A 101 -0.46 -3.54 20.70
C ILE A 101 -0.24 -4.74 19.74
N GLU A 102 -0.16 -5.97 20.24
CA GLU A 102 0.19 -7.18 19.48
C GLU A 102 -0.61 -7.33 18.18
N THR A 103 -1.92 -7.42 18.29
CA THR A 103 -2.78 -7.70 17.13
C THR A 103 -2.69 -6.61 16.06
N ALA A 104 -2.60 -5.35 16.47
CA ALA A 104 -2.50 -4.24 15.53
C ALA A 104 -1.16 -4.27 14.77
N ILE A 105 -0.05 -4.50 15.48
CA ILE A 105 1.28 -4.61 14.84
C ILE A 105 1.30 -5.75 13.82
N LEU A 106 0.81 -6.93 14.21
CA LEU A 106 0.75 -8.09 13.30
C LEU A 106 -0.07 -7.79 12.04
N SER A 107 -1.23 -7.13 12.18
CA SER A 107 -2.08 -6.75 11.05
C SER A 107 -1.40 -5.74 10.12
N LEU A 108 -0.80 -4.68 10.66
CA LEU A 108 -0.14 -3.63 9.89
C LEU A 108 1.04 -4.19 9.09
N VAL A 109 1.90 -4.96 9.74
CA VAL A 109 3.09 -5.55 9.09
C VAL A 109 2.70 -6.59 8.05
N ASN A 110 1.72 -7.47 8.34
CA ASN A 110 1.33 -8.53 7.42
C ASN A 110 0.85 -7.97 6.08
N GLY A 111 -0.07 -7.02 6.08
CA GLY A 111 -0.57 -6.39 4.85
C GLY A 111 0.51 -5.65 4.06
N ALA A 112 1.33 -4.86 4.75
CA ALA A 112 2.42 -4.12 4.16
C ALA A 112 3.45 -5.04 3.48
N MET A 113 3.90 -6.09 4.18
CA MET A 113 4.85 -7.07 3.66
C MET A 113 4.30 -7.86 2.48
N GLU A 114 3.01 -8.18 2.47
CA GLU A 114 2.36 -8.88 1.36
C GLU A 114 2.43 -8.03 0.08
N HIS A 115 2.05 -6.76 0.16
CA HIS A 115 2.11 -5.83 -0.97
C HIS A 115 3.54 -5.60 -1.46
N ALA A 116 4.46 -5.29 -0.57
CA ALA A 116 5.86 -5.05 -0.91
C ALA A 116 6.53 -6.28 -1.54
N THR A 117 6.30 -7.47 -0.96
CA THR A 117 6.87 -8.73 -1.47
C THR A 117 6.29 -9.10 -2.83
N GLY A 118 4.97 -8.93 -3.02
CA GLY A 118 4.30 -9.17 -4.29
C GLY A 118 4.85 -8.29 -5.41
N ALA A 119 4.94 -6.99 -5.17
CA ALA A 119 5.49 -6.01 -6.10
C ALA A 119 6.96 -6.33 -6.44
N ARG A 120 7.79 -6.59 -5.42
CA ARG A 120 9.21 -6.89 -5.63
C ARG A 120 9.44 -8.11 -6.51
N ARG A 121 8.66 -9.17 -6.35
CA ARG A 121 8.75 -10.37 -7.20
C ARG A 121 8.44 -10.10 -8.67
N ILE A 122 7.43 -9.26 -8.94
CA ILE A 122 7.09 -8.85 -10.30
C ILE A 122 8.25 -8.07 -10.91
N ILE A 123 8.80 -7.13 -10.16
CA ILE A 123 9.93 -6.31 -10.59
C ILE A 123 11.16 -7.16 -10.92
N GLU A 124 11.48 -8.15 -10.07
CA GLU A 124 12.61 -9.05 -10.31
C GLU A 124 12.42 -9.98 -11.52
N ALA A 125 11.18 -10.34 -11.82
CA ALA A 125 10.84 -11.12 -13.01
C ALA A 125 10.79 -10.27 -14.29
N THR A 126 10.82 -8.95 -14.16
CA THR A 126 10.75 -8.02 -15.29
C THR A 126 12.15 -7.81 -15.92
N PRO A 127 12.27 -7.75 -17.23
CA PRO A 127 13.55 -7.51 -17.89
C PRO A 127 14.21 -6.21 -17.40
N LYS A 128 15.55 -6.21 -17.33
CA LYS A 128 16.31 -5.04 -16.87
C LYS A 128 16.02 -3.82 -17.75
N GLY A 129 15.70 -2.70 -17.09
CA GLY A 129 15.39 -1.43 -17.76
C GLY A 129 13.90 -1.24 -18.08
N VAL A 130 13.04 -2.22 -17.79
CA VAL A 130 11.58 -2.09 -17.92
C VAL A 130 10.99 -1.72 -16.56
N GLY A 131 10.22 -0.62 -16.51
CA GLY A 131 9.54 -0.17 -15.31
C GLY A 131 8.23 -0.95 -15.06
N VAL A 132 7.92 -1.23 -13.80
CA VAL A 132 6.63 -1.78 -13.37
C VAL A 132 5.81 -0.67 -12.74
N MET A 133 4.58 -0.46 -13.20
CA MET A 133 3.62 0.50 -12.64
C MET A 133 2.62 -0.24 -11.76
N GLU A 134 2.28 0.34 -10.61
CA GLU A 134 1.24 -0.19 -9.72
C GLU A 134 -0.13 0.38 -10.14
N PHE A 135 -1.02 -0.45 -10.67
CA PHE A 135 -2.37 -0.08 -11.15
C PHE A 135 -3.47 -0.93 -10.50
N GLY A 136 -3.23 -1.41 -9.29
CA GLY A 136 -4.09 -2.37 -8.60
C GLY A 136 -5.18 -1.77 -7.71
N SER A 137 -5.26 -0.45 -7.53
CA SER A 137 -6.16 0.20 -6.56
C SER A 137 -7.61 -0.30 -6.60
N ARG A 138 -8.18 -0.51 -7.81
CA ARG A 138 -9.55 -1.02 -7.98
C ARG A 138 -9.75 -2.48 -7.55
N ARG A 139 -8.70 -3.19 -7.17
CA ARG A 139 -8.69 -4.61 -6.76
C ARG A 139 -8.36 -4.79 -5.28
N ALA A 140 -8.10 -3.70 -4.58
CA ALA A 140 -7.77 -3.72 -3.15
C ALA A 140 -9.03 -3.83 -2.28
N ASP A 141 -8.86 -4.25 -1.04
CA ASP A 141 -9.92 -4.42 -0.05
C ASP A 141 -10.31 -3.09 0.61
N GLY A 142 -10.63 -2.10 -0.21
CA GLY A 142 -11.02 -0.75 0.21
C GLY A 142 -9.94 0.30 -0.05
N THR A 143 -10.30 1.56 0.21
CA THR A 143 -9.47 2.72 -0.15
C THR A 143 -8.15 2.76 0.60
N GLU A 144 -8.15 2.46 1.90
CA GLU A 144 -6.93 2.42 2.73
C GLU A 144 -5.96 1.34 2.21
N ALA A 145 -6.48 0.13 1.93
CA ALA A 145 -5.66 -0.95 1.36
C ALA A 145 -5.12 -0.60 -0.03
N ALA A 146 -5.84 0.19 -0.83
CA ALA A 146 -5.37 0.67 -2.12
C ALA A 146 -4.19 1.65 -1.99
N ILE A 147 -4.28 2.57 -1.04
CA ILE A 147 -3.19 3.51 -0.72
C ILE A 147 -1.96 2.72 -0.27
N ASP A 148 -2.13 1.77 0.65
CA ASP A 148 -1.06 0.93 1.17
C ASP A 148 -0.37 0.12 0.08
N ALA A 149 -1.14 -0.56 -0.76
CA ALA A 149 -0.61 -1.35 -1.88
C ALA A 149 0.24 -0.48 -2.81
N SER A 150 -0.21 0.76 -3.08
CA SER A 150 0.50 1.70 -3.92
C SER A 150 1.81 2.19 -3.28
N LEU A 151 1.78 2.57 -2.01
CA LEU A 151 2.96 3.05 -1.27
C LEU A 151 4.01 1.94 -1.14
N TYR A 152 3.61 0.75 -0.69
CA TYR A 152 4.55 -0.38 -0.54
C TYR A 152 4.99 -0.97 -1.87
N GLY A 153 4.16 -0.87 -2.92
CA GLY A 153 4.56 -1.18 -4.29
C GLY A 153 5.67 -0.26 -4.81
N MET A 154 5.53 1.05 -4.60
CA MET A 154 6.57 2.02 -4.96
C MET A 154 7.84 1.87 -4.12
N MET A 155 7.71 1.62 -2.80
CA MET A 155 8.85 1.31 -1.93
C MET A 155 9.61 0.07 -2.41
N ALA A 156 8.91 -0.95 -2.89
CA ALA A 156 9.51 -2.16 -3.42
C ALA A 156 10.15 -1.99 -4.80
N GLY A 157 9.93 -0.85 -5.48
CA GLY A 157 10.59 -0.47 -6.73
C GLY A 157 9.66 -0.29 -7.94
N CYS A 158 8.33 -0.23 -7.77
CA CYS A 158 7.46 0.25 -8.84
C CYS A 158 7.80 1.71 -9.20
N VAL A 159 7.81 2.02 -10.48
CA VAL A 159 8.20 3.36 -10.97
C VAL A 159 7.15 4.42 -10.68
N GLY A 160 5.90 4.02 -10.42
CA GLY A 160 4.79 4.90 -10.06
C GLY A 160 3.50 4.10 -9.84
N THR A 161 2.43 4.82 -9.53
CA THR A 161 1.09 4.28 -9.29
C THR A 161 0.02 5.12 -9.98
N SER A 162 -1.15 4.53 -10.20
CA SER A 162 -2.35 5.27 -10.63
C SER A 162 -3.17 5.84 -9.45
N ASN A 163 -2.71 5.67 -8.23
CA ASN A 163 -3.34 6.23 -7.04
C ASN A 163 -2.73 7.60 -6.75
N ASP A 164 -3.45 8.67 -7.13
CA ASP A 164 -2.96 10.03 -7.00
C ASP A 164 -2.63 10.41 -5.55
N LEU A 165 -3.45 9.97 -4.59
CA LEU A 165 -3.18 10.24 -3.17
C LEU A 165 -1.89 9.57 -2.70
N ALA A 166 -1.67 8.31 -3.08
CA ALA A 166 -0.43 7.62 -2.73
C ALA A 166 0.79 8.22 -3.45
N ALA A 167 0.62 8.69 -4.68
CA ALA A 167 1.67 9.39 -5.41
C ALA A 167 2.05 10.71 -4.73
N ASP A 168 1.05 11.52 -4.35
CA ASP A 168 1.24 12.81 -3.65
C ASP A 168 1.96 12.62 -2.30
N MET A 169 1.63 11.58 -1.54
CA MET A 169 2.29 11.27 -0.26
C MET A 169 3.81 11.03 -0.36
N VAL A 170 4.32 10.78 -1.57
CA VAL A 170 5.76 10.55 -1.84
C VAL A 170 6.33 11.55 -2.86
N ASP A 171 5.70 12.72 -2.98
CA ASP A 171 6.09 13.81 -3.88
C ASP A 171 6.21 13.37 -5.36
N LYS A 172 5.31 12.49 -5.81
CA LYS A 172 5.21 12.05 -7.19
C LYS A 172 3.87 12.44 -7.80
N VAL A 173 3.80 12.36 -9.14
CA VAL A 173 2.55 12.51 -9.89
C VAL A 173 2.02 11.12 -10.23
N GLY A 174 0.70 10.94 -10.09
CA GLY A 174 0.03 9.71 -10.50
C GLY A 174 0.21 9.43 -12.00
N LEU A 175 0.31 8.16 -12.34
CA LEU A 175 0.43 7.71 -13.72
C LEU A 175 -0.90 7.14 -14.19
N GLY A 176 -1.25 7.38 -15.44
CA GLY A 176 -2.50 6.91 -16.00
C GLY A 176 -2.50 6.87 -17.51
N THR A 177 -3.60 6.40 -18.06
CA THR A 177 -3.92 6.35 -19.48
C THR A 177 -5.32 6.90 -19.68
N MET A 178 -5.78 6.96 -20.92
CA MET A 178 -7.20 7.13 -21.23
C MET A 178 -8.03 6.04 -20.53
N ALA A 179 -9.30 6.33 -20.27
CA ALA A 179 -10.28 5.33 -19.83
C ALA A 179 -11.09 4.81 -21.02
N HIS A 180 -11.53 3.54 -20.97
CA HIS A 180 -12.42 2.97 -21.98
C HIS A 180 -13.70 3.80 -22.11
N SER A 181 -14.31 4.20 -20.98
CA SER A 181 -15.51 5.05 -20.96
C SER A 181 -15.31 6.43 -21.59
N ASP A 182 -14.11 6.98 -21.54
CA ASP A 182 -13.79 8.21 -22.23
C ASP A 182 -13.81 7.99 -23.75
N ILE A 183 -13.17 6.94 -24.24
CA ILE A 183 -13.19 6.59 -25.66
C ILE A 183 -14.62 6.32 -26.15
N GLU A 184 -15.40 5.58 -25.38
CA GLU A 184 -16.81 5.25 -25.71
C GLU A 184 -17.73 6.49 -25.70
N SER A 185 -17.34 7.58 -25.08
CA SER A 185 -18.08 8.86 -25.08
C SER A 185 -18.01 9.62 -26.39
N TYR A 186 -17.07 9.28 -27.26
CA TYR A 186 -16.90 9.85 -28.60
C TYR A 186 -17.61 9.05 -29.68
N PRO A 187 -17.93 9.67 -30.84
CA PRO A 187 -18.56 8.96 -31.95
C PRO A 187 -17.76 7.79 -32.49
N ASP A 188 -16.43 7.83 -32.39
CA ASP A 188 -15.51 6.79 -32.78
C ASP A 188 -14.16 6.92 -32.06
N GLU A 189 -13.38 5.83 -32.03
CA GLU A 189 -12.10 5.73 -31.33
C GLU A 189 -11.03 6.70 -31.88
N LEU A 190 -11.00 6.93 -33.20
CA LEU A 190 -10.04 7.87 -33.80
C LEU A 190 -10.29 9.30 -33.35
N THR A 191 -11.56 9.68 -33.24
CA THR A 191 -11.96 11.02 -32.73
C THR A 191 -11.54 11.18 -31.27
N ALA A 192 -11.75 10.15 -30.42
CA ALA A 192 -11.31 10.15 -29.04
C ALA A 192 -9.78 10.31 -28.94
N PHE A 193 -9.01 9.54 -29.71
CA PHE A 193 -7.56 9.61 -29.72
C PHE A 193 -7.03 10.97 -30.12
N LYS A 194 -7.60 11.58 -31.16
CA LYS A 194 -7.23 12.94 -31.58
C LYS A 194 -7.57 14.00 -30.55
N ALA A 195 -8.70 13.86 -29.84
CA ALA A 195 -9.07 14.76 -28.75
C ALA A 195 -8.08 14.65 -27.57
N PHE A 196 -7.71 13.43 -27.21
CA PHE A 196 -6.71 13.18 -26.17
C PHE A 196 -5.34 13.74 -26.55
N ALA A 197 -4.88 13.48 -27.77
CA ALA A 197 -3.61 13.98 -28.29
C ALA A 197 -3.53 15.52 -28.28
N LYS A 198 -4.64 16.22 -28.57
CA LYS A 198 -4.69 17.69 -28.45
C LYS A 198 -4.54 18.18 -27.01
N THR A 199 -5.12 17.43 -26.06
CA THR A 199 -5.15 17.82 -24.65
C THR A 199 -3.83 17.49 -23.94
N TYR A 200 -3.23 16.37 -24.28
CA TYR A 200 -2.00 15.86 -23.64
C TYR A 200 -0.92 15.49 -24.68
N PRO A 201 -0.44 16.46 -25.46
CA PRO A 201 0.48 16.17 -26.56
C PRO A 201 1.80 15.56 -26.07
N GLU A 202 2.37 16.08 -24.97
CA GLU A 202 3.65 15.63 -24.41
C GLU A 202 3.58 14.24 -23.71
N ASN A 203 2.37 13.77 -23.39
CA ASN A 203 2.13 12.51 -22.69
C ASN A 203 0.95 11.76 -23.30
N CYS A 204 0.96 11.61 -24.62
CA CYS A 204 -0.14 11.01 -25.37
C CYS A 204 -0.08 9.47 -25.33
N ILE A 205 -0.54 8.88 -24.22
CA ILE A 205 -0.63 7.43 -24.06
C ILE A 205 -2.04 6.98 -24.42
N LEU A 206 -2.18 6.35 -25.59
CA LEU A 206 -3.46 5.90 -26.15
C LEU A 206 -3.83 4.50 -25.67
N LEU A 207 -5.09 4.32 -25.25
CA LEU A 207 -5.67 3.05 -24.83
C LEU A 207 -6.28 2.35 -26.05
N VAL A 208 -5.62 1.31 -26.54
CA VAL A 208 -5.91 0.71 -27.86
C VAL A 208 -6.79 -0.53 -27.84
N ASP A 209 -7.28 -0.93 -26.65
CA ASP A 209 -8.01 -2.20 -26.45
C ASP A 209 -9.51 -2.02 -26.11
N THR A 210 -10.07 -0.84 -26.40
CA THR A 210 -11.49 -0.56 -26.14
C THR A 210 -12.40 -1.45 -27.01
N TYR A 211 -12.11 -1.60 -28.29
CA TYR A 211 -12.92 -2.40 -29.22
C TYR A 211 -12.15 -3.62 -29.76
N ASP A 212 -11.19 -3.39 -30.64
CA ASP A 212 -10.32 -4.44 -31.21
C ASP A 212 -8.91 -3.88 -31.36
N THR A 213 -8.00 -4.37 -30.52
CA THR A 213 -6.62 -3.87 -30.43
C THR A 213 -5.93 -3.87 -31.81
N LEU A 214 -6.02 -4.97 -32.57
CA LEU A 214 -5.28 -5.14 -33.82
C LEU A 214 -6.00 -4.54 -35.04
N ARG A 215 -7.33 -4.56 -35.06
CA ARG A 215 -8.13 -4.10 -36.22
C ARG A 215 -8.57 -2.65 -36.12
N SER A 216 -8.64 -2.10 -34.93
CA SER A 216 -9.11 -0.74 -34.65
C SER A 216 -8.06 0.07 -33.88
N GLY A 217 -7.73 -0.30 -32.65
CA GLY A 217 -6.93 0.49 -31.74
C GLY A 217 -5.55 0.87 -32.29
N ILE A 218 -4.73 -0.10 -32.65
CA ILE A 218 -3.39 0.16 -33.22
C ILE A 218 -3.45 0.94 -34.54
N PRO A 219 -4.31 0.57 -35.53
CA PRO A 219 -4.47 1.38 -36.74
C PRO A 219 -4.88 2.84 -36.47
N ASN A 220 -5.80 3.07 -35.52
CA ASN A 220 -6.24 4.41 -35.16
C ASN A 220 -5.18 5.20 -34.36
N ALA A 221 -4.41 4.53 -33.52
CA ALA A 221 -3.26 5.15 -32.85
C ALA A 221 -2.20 5.61 -33.87
N ILE A 222 -1.87 4.78 -34.87
CA ILE A 222 -0.94 5.14 -35.98
C ILE A 222 -1.49 6.33 -36.79
N LYS A 223 -2.79 6.38 -37.08
CA LYS A 223 -3.41 7.52 -37.78
C LYS A 223 -3.34 8.78 -36.92
N THR A 224 -3.53 8.66 -35.61
CA THR A 224 -3.44 9.79 -34.69
C THR A 224 -2.02 10.33 -34.62
N TYR A 225 -1.01 9.47 -34.52
CA TYR A 225 0.40 9.87 -34.55
C TYR A 225 0.74 10.65 -35.83
N LYS A 226 0.40 10.11 -37.00
CA LYS A 226 0.61 10.80 -38.29
C LYS A 226 -0.10 12.14 -38.35
N TRP A 227 -1.33 12.20 -37.85
CA TRP A 227 -2.08 13.43 -37.77
C TRP A 227 -1.41 14.45 -36.83
N MET A 228 -0.81 14.02 -35.69
CA MET A 228 -0.03 14.90 -34.83
C MET A 228 1.15 15.49 -35.58
N GLU A 229 1.96 14.68 -36.30
CA GLU A 229 3.08 15.15 -37.11
C GLU A 229 2.63 16.17 -38.17
N GLU A 230 1.55 15.89 -38.92
CA GLU A 230 1.01 16.79 -39.98
C GLU A 230 0.52 18.13 -39.41
N ASN A 231 0.12 18.17 -38.14
CA ASN A 231 -0.41 19.38 -37.50
C ASN A 231 0.59 20.06 -36.53
N GLY A 232 1.85 19.61 -36.49
CA GLY A 232 2.89 20.17 -35.63
C GLY A 232 2.60 20.00 -34.14
N ILE A 233 1.88 18.96 -33.77
CA ILE A 233 1.61 18.58 -32.36
C ILE A 233 2.77 17.69 -31.91
N PRO A 234 3.48 18.02 -30.81
CA PRO A 234 4.67 17.31 -30.37
C PRO A 234 4.39 15.86 -29.98
#